data_245d39349a3538c9ee41dc78e0f483f7
#
_entry.id   245d39349a3538c9ee41dc78e0f483f7
#
_cell.length_a   1.000
_cell.length_b   1.000
_cell.length_c   1.000
_cell.angle_alpha   90.00
_cell.angle_beta   90.00
_cell.angle_gamma   90.00
#
_symmetry.space_group_name_H-M   'P 1'
#
loop_
_entity.id
_entity.type
_entity.pdbx_description
1 polymer ?
#
loop_
_entity_poly.entity_id
_entity_poly.type
_entity_poly.pdbx_seq_one_letter_code
_entity_poly.pdbx_strand_id
1 'polypeptide(L)'
;MNESSPKLAPLDLSKLAPLELPVEPFAVRLKGDVTVDEKTGEKKQNVQTIPIHPISGSGLIAWGNNPKNAPSGVTFEERACLTALIYGADIPEEQAKLLMDYDRDSALAISNAVWVATAEFRKAQKAEEEEAEKNSGTAEANTGD
;
A
#
# COMPACT_ATOMS: atom_id res chain seq x y z
N MET A 1 6.45 32.89 36.58
CA MET A 1 7.19 31.67 36.56
C MET A 1 6.49 30.63 35.73
N ASN A 2 7.26 29.89 34.99
CA ASN A 2 6.72 28.95 34.00
C ASN A 2 6.86 27.50 34.41
N GLU A 3 6.83 27.25 35.71
CA GLU A 3 6.99 25.89 36.23
C GLU A 3 5.89 24.95 35.77
N SER A 4 4.70 25.50 35.51
CA SER A 4 3.57 24.72 35.02
C SER A 4 3.58 24.52 33.51
N SER A 5 4.47 25.21 32.78
CA SER A 5 4.56 25.05 31.33
C SER A 5 5.23 23.72 30.97
N PRO A 6 4.68 22.96 30.04
CA PRO A 6 5.33 21.75 29.62
C PRO A 6 6.67 22.06 28.97
N LYS A 7 7.65 21.24 29.25
CA LYS A 7 8.96 21.35 28.63
C LYS A 7 8.86 20.85 27.18
N LEU A 8 9.13 21.73 26.24
CA LEU A 8 9.09 21.40 24.83
C LEU A 8 10.37 20.68 24.43
N ALA A 9 10.22 19.53 23.81
CA ALA A 9 11.32 18.74 23.29
C ALA A 9 10.93 18.18 21.93
N PRO A 10 11.91 17.93 21.05
CA PRO A 10 11.62 17.25 19.79
C PRO A 10 11.01 15.87 20.02
N LEU A 11 10.21 15.41 19.06
CA LEU A 11 9.64 14.08 19.10
C LEU A 11 10.75 13.02 19.13
N ASP A 12 10.66 12.11 20.09
CA ASP A 12 11.63 11.05 20.23
C ASP A 12 11.24 9.86 19.34
N LEU A 13 11.93 9.72 18.20
CA LEU A 13 11.68 8.64 17.25
C LEU A 13 12.43 7.36 17.57
N SER A 14 13.31 7.38 18.59
CA SER A 14 14.04 6.16 18.97
C SER A 14 13.12 5.07 19.50
N LYS A 15 11.93 5.43 19.94
CA LYS A 15 10.92 4.48 20.44
C LYS A 15 9.93 4.05 19.38
N LEU A 16 10.10 4.53 18.15
CA LEU A 16 9.23 4.15 17.05
C LEU A 16 9.51 2.71 16.64
N ALA A 17 8.49 1.88 16.69
CA ALA A 17 8.61 0.51 16.21
C ALA A 17 8.76 0.49 14.69
N PRO A 18 9.64 -0.35 14.14
CA PRO A 18 9.75 -0.45 12.68
C PRO A 18 8.40 -0.86 12.08
N LEU A 19 8.04 -0.20 10.99
CA LEU A 19 6.83 -0.55 10.26
C LEU A 19 7.09 -1.79 9.40
N GLU A 20 6.48 -2.89 9.76
CA GLU A 20 6.56 -4.11 8.98
C GLU A 20 5.30 -4.26 8.15
N LEU A 21 5.43 -4.17 6.84
CA LEU A 21 4.33 -4.35 5.92
C LEU A 21 4.27 -5.82 5.51
N PRO A 22 3.11 -6.48 5.67
CA PRO A 22 2.98 -7.86 5.22
C PRO A 22 3.09 -7.93 3.70
N VAL A 23 3.87 -8.88 3.20
CA VAL A 23 4.07 -9.10 1.77
C VAL A 23 3.39 -10.40 1.39
N GLU A 24 2.55 -10.34 0.37
CA GLU A 24 1.82 -11.51 -0.12
C GLU A 24 2.11 -11.71 -1.61
N PRO A 25 2.16 -12.98 -2.06
CA PRO A 25 2.31 -13.25 -3.49
C PRO A 25 1.00 -12.98 -4.23
N PHE A 26 1.10 -12.42 -5.41
CA PHE A 26 -0.05 -12.18 -6.28
C PHE A 26 0.26 -12.69 -7.68
N ALA A 27 -0.59 -13.56 -8.20
CA ALA A 27 -0.42 -14.16 -9.52
C ALA A 27 -1.00 -13.23 -10.58
N VAL A 28 -0.20 -12.93 -11.60
CA VAL A 28 -0.58 -12.04 -12.71
C VAL A 28 -0.41 -12.77 -14.03
N ARG A 29 -1.41 -12.64 -14.89
CA ARG A 29 -1.35 -13.14 -16.26
C ARG A 29 -1.38 -11.95 -17.19
N LEU A 30 -0.20 -11.56 -17.67
CA LEU A 30 -0.09 -10.41 -18.56
C LEU A 30 -0.61 -10.75 -19.96
N LYS A 31 -1.34 -9.81 -20.54
CA LYS A 31 -1.83 -9.93 -21.91
C LYS A 31 -0.63 -10.00 -22.85
N GLY A 32 -0.61 -11.01 -23.70
CA GLY A 32 0.50 -11.22 -24.63
C GLY A 32 1.66 -12.04 -24.09
N ASP A 33 1.69 -12.32 -22.79
CA ASP A 33 2.70 -13.21 -22.19
C ASP A 33 2.24 -14.66 -22.36
N VAL A 34 2.52 -15.20 -23.53
CA VAL A 34 2.00 -16.50 -23.99
C VAL A 34 3.13 -17.37 -24.49
N THR A 35 3.11 -18.63 -24.08
CA THR A 35 4.00 -19.66 -24.64
C THR A 35 3.20 -20.50 -25.64
N VAL A 36 3.77 -20.71 -26.82
CA VAL A 36 3.15 -21.51 -27.87
C VAL A 36 3.82 -22.89 -27.90
N ASP A 37 3.02 -23.94 -27.80
CA ASP A 37 3.52 -25.29 -27.97
C ASP A 37 3.78 -25.54 -29.47
N GLU A 38 5.04 -25.79 -29.84
CA GLU A 38 5.44 -26.01 -31.21
C GLU A 38 4.78 -27.22 -31.84
N LYS A 39 4.44 -28.23 -31.05
CA LYS A 39 3.87 -29.48 -31.55
C LYS A 39 2.37 -29.38 -31.81
N THR A 40 1.65 -28.72 -30.92
CA THR A 40 0.17 -28.66 -31.02
C THR A 40 -0.35 -27.31 -31.47
N GLY A 41 0.51 -26.26 -31.47
CA GLY A 41 0.10 -24.89 -31.74
C GLY A 41 -0.73 -24.27 -30.63
N GLU A 42 -0.87 -24.97 -29.52
CA GLU A 42 -1.65 -24.52 -28.39
C GLU A 42 -0.96 -23.36 -27.66
N LYS A 43 -1.72 -22.30 -27.35
CA LYS A 43 -1.21 -21.14 -26.66
C LYS A 43 -1.53 -21.26 -25.18
N LYS A 44 -0.51 -21.12 -24.36
CA LYS A 44 -0.68 -21.13 -22.90
C LYS A 44 -0.23 -19.79 -22.32
N GLN A 45 -1.11 -19.16 -21.55
CA GLN A 45 -0.79 -17.91 -20.90
C GLN A 45 0.11 -18.16 -19.69
N ASN A 46 1.22 -17.44 -19.62
CA ASN A 46 2.16 -17.56 -18.53
C ASN A 46 1.66 -16.81 -17.29
N VAL A 47 2.05 -17.30 -16.12
CA VAL A 47 1.71 -16.68 -14.84
C VAL A 47 3.00 -16.16 -14.21
N GLN A 48 2.98 -14.89 -13.80
CA GLN A 48 4.04 -14.30 -13.02
C GLN A 48 3.53 -14.08 -11.61
N THR A 49 4.36 -14.32 -10.63
CA THR A 49 4.01 -14.04 -9.23
C THR A 49 4.82 -12.86 -8.76
N ILE A 50 4.13 -11.82 -8.32
CA ILE A 50 4.76 -10.59 -7.84
C ILE A 50 4.43 -10.39 -6.37
N PRO A 51 5.29 -9.70 -5.60
CA PRO A 51 4.95 -9.33 -4.24
C PRO A 51 4.01 -8.14 -4.23
N ILE A 52 3.01 -8.18 -3.37
CA ILE A 52 2.18 -7.03 -3.07
C ILE A 52 2.19 -6.78 -1.56
N HIS A 53 2.08 -5.52 -1.18
CA HIS A 53 2.05 -5.12 0.22
C HIS A 53 1.19 -3.86 0.38
N PRO A 54 0.77 -3.53 1.61
CA PRO A 54 0.05 -2.29 1.86
C PRO A 54 0.89 -1.07 1.47
N ILE A 55 0.22 -0.01 1.07
CA ILE A 55 0.88 1.25 0.72
C ILE A 55 1.19 2.00 2.02
N SER A 56 2.44 2.44 2.17
CA SER A 56 2.84 3.27 3.30
C SER A 56 2.25 4.67 3.21
N GLY A 57 2.27 5.40 4.32
CA GLY A 57 1.80 6.78 4.35
C GLY A 57 2.53 7.67 3.35
N SER A 58 3.84 7.47 3.20
CA SER A 58 4.63 8.25 2.23
C SER A 58 4.23 7.96 0.79
N GLY A 59 3.90 6.70 0.47
CA GLY A 59 3.40 6.34 -0.86
C GLY A 59 2.07 6.99 -1.17
N LEU A 60 1.17 7.03 -0.19
CA LEU A 60 -0.13 7.69 -0.34
C LEU A 60 0.03 9.19 -0.62
N ILE A 61 0.96 9.85 0.07
CA ILE A 61 1.22 11.28 -0.12
C ILE A 61 1.83 11.55 -1.49
N ALA A 62 2.71 10.66 -1.95
CA ALA A 62 3.45 10.88 -3.19
C ALA A 62 2.53 10.99 -4.41
N TRP A 63 1.49 10.17 -4.50
CA TRP A 63 0.62 10.12 -5.67
C TRP A 63 -0.87 10.20 -5.34
N GLY A 64 -1.31 9.48 -4.33
CA GLY A 64 -2.72 9.30 -4.04
C GLY A 64 -3.41 10.53 -3.48
N ASN A 65 -2.74 11.24 -2.58
CA ASN A 65 -3.33 12.33 -1.81
C ASN A 65 -2.77 13.70 -2.12
N ASN A 66 -1.79 13.79 -3.01
CA ASN A 66 -1.15 15.07 -3.33
C ASN A 66 -1.34 15.43 -4.80
N PRO A 67 -2.40 16.21 -5.13
CA PRO A 67 -2.67 16.59 -6.51
C PRO A 67 -1.56 17.43 -7.14
N LYS A 68 -0.72 18.09 -6.33
CA LYS A 68 0.41 18.87 -6.86
C LYS A 68 1.48 17.98 -7.50
N ASN A 69 1.60 16.74 -7.04
CA ASN A 69 2.57 15.77 -7.56
C ASN A 69 2.01 14.92 -8.68
N ALA A 70 0.72 15.05 -8.98
CA ALA A 70 0.09 14.29 -10.05
C ALA A 70 0.46 14.90 -11.41
N PRO A 71 0.82 14.07 -12.39
CA PRO A 71 1.03 14.58 -13.75
C PRO A 71 -0.23 15.22 -14.30
N SER A 72 -0.05 16.23 -15.14
CA SER A 72 -1.16 16.89 -15.82
C SER A 72 -1.91 15.89 -16.70
N GLY A 73 -3.25 15.92 -16.66
CA GLY A 73 -4.09 15.06 -17.49
C GLY A 73 -4.35 13.67 -16.91
N VAL A 74 -3.82 13.34 -15.75
CA VAL A 74 -4.06 12.04 -15.10
C VAL A 74 -5.29 12.13 -14.21
N THR A 75 -6.24 11.23 -14.39
CA THR A 75 -7.45 11.20 -13.58
C THR A 75 -7.16 10.67 -12.18
N PHE A 76 -8.10 10.87 -11.26
CA PHE A 76 -7.99 10.33 -9.90
C PHE A 76 -7.83 8.81 -9.90
N GLU A 77 -8.61 8.12 -10.74
CA GLU A 77 -8.55 6.66 -10.84
C GLU A 77 -7.20 6.17 -11.35
N GLU A 78 -6.66 6.86 -12.35
CA GLU A 78 -5.33 6.54 -12.88
C GLU A 78 -4.24 6.76 -11.82
N ARG A 79 -4.34 7.84 -11.06
CA ARG A 79 -3.41 8.11 -9.97
C ARG A 79 -3.47 7.03 -8.89
N ALA A 80 -4.68 6.62 -8.52
CA ALA A 80 -4.86 5.56 -7.53
C ALA A 80 -4.24 4.25 -8.01
N CYS A 81 -4.44 3.92 -9.27
CA CYS A 81 -3.86 2.71 -9.86
C CYS A 81 -2.33 2.79 -9.90
N LEU A 82 -1.77 3.89 -10.37
CA LEU A 82 -0.32 4.09 -10.42
C LEU A 82 0.29 4.06 -9.02
N THR A 83 -0.36 4.67 -8.04
CA THR A 83 0.07 4.63 -6.65
C THR A 83 0.20 3.18 -6.16
N ALA A 84 -0.82 2.37 -6.42
CA ALA A 84 -0.82 0.98 -6.02
C ALA A 84 0.29 0.18 -6.71
N LEU A 85 0.47 0.36 -8.01
CA LEU A 85 1.50 -0.35 -8.76
C LEU A 85 2.91 0.00 -8.28
N ILE A 86 3.16 1.28 -8.06
CA ILE A 86 4.50 1.77 -7.70
C ILE A 86 4.82 1.49 -6.24
N TYR A 87 3.89 1.80 -5.34
CA TYR A 87 4.14 1.77 -3.89
C TYR A 87 3.56 0.55 -3.18
N GLY A 88 2.78 -0.27 -3.87
CA GLY A 88 2.21 -1.48 -3.31
C GLY A 88 2.68 -2.77 -3.99
N ALA A 89 3.19 -2.68 -5.21
CA ALA A 89 3.72 -3.83 -5.94
C ALA A 89 5.18 -3.60 -6.37
N ASP A 90 5.77 -2.48 -5.96
CA ASP A 90 7.17 -2.12 -6.22
C ASP A 90 7.53 -2.12 -7.71
N ILE A 91 6.57 -1.78 -8.56
CA ILE A 91 6.79 -1.69 -10.00
C ILE A 91 7.35 -0.30 -10.30
N PRO A 92 8.48 -0.19 -11.03
CA PRO A 92 9.01 1.10 -11.40
C PRO A 92 7.99 1.94 -12.18
N GLU A 93 8.00 3.26 -11.97
CA GLU A 93 7.03 4.19 -12.53
C GLU A 93 6.82 4.02 -14.04
N GLU A 94 7.92 3.93 -14.81
CA GLU A 94 7.83 3.77 -16.25
C GLU A 94 7.15 2.48 -16.66
N GLN A 95 7.45 1.40 -15.94
CA GLN A 95 6.82 0.10 -16.19
C GLN A 95 5.36 0.10 -15.76
N ALA A 96 5.03 0.78 -14.67
CA ALA A 96 3.63 0.91 -14.24
C ALA A 96 2.79 1.63 -15.29
N LYS A 97 3.33 2.70 -15.87
CA LYS A 97 2.67 3.43 -16.96
C LYS A 97 2.48 2.56 -18.21
N LEU A 98 3.51 1.80 -18.57
CA LEU A 98 3.42 0.87 -19.69
C LEU A 98 2.35 -0.20 -19.44
N LEU A 99 2.29 -0.72 -18.23
CA LEU A 99 1.28 -1.71 -17.87
C LEU A 99 -0.12 -1.14 -17.99
N MET A 100 -0.32 0.10 -17.53
CA MET A 100 -1.60 0.80 -17.70
C MET A 100 -2.00 0.96 -19.16
N ASP A 101 -1.04 1.23 -20.02
CA ASP A 101 -1.30 1.45 -21.44
C ASP A 101 -1.57 0.15 -22.21
N TYR A 102 -0.81 -0.91 -21.91
CA TYR A 102 -0.85 -2.15 -22.69
C TYR A 102 -1.72 -3.25 -22.09
N ASP A 103 -1.87 -3.29 -20.78
CA ASP A 103 -2.69 -4.29 -20.11
C ASP A 103 -3.38 -3.69 -18.88
N ARG A 104 -4.35 -2.86 -19.14
CA ARG A 104 -5.09 -2.15 -18.09
C ARG A 104 -5.78 -3.10 -17.13
N ASP A 105 -6.29 -4.22 -17.61
CA ASP A 105 -6.99 -5.20 -16.76
C ASP A 105 -6.05 -5.79 -15.71
N SER A 106 -4.82 -6.15 -16.09
CA SER A 106 -3.82 -6.62 -15.15
C SER A 106 -3.42 -5.53 -14.18
N ALA A 107 -3.23 -4.31 -14.66
CA ALA A 107 -2.91 -3.17 -13.80
C ALA A 107 -4.00 -2.94 -12.74
N LEU A 108 -5.26 -2.99 -13.15
CA LEU A 108 -6.40 -2.83 -12.24
C LEU A 108 -6.50 -3.98 -11.24
N ALA A 109 -6.23 -5.21 -11.67
CA ALA A 109 -6.24 -6.37 -10.78
C ALA A 109 -5.19 -6.24 -9.67
N ILE A 110 -3.97 -5.86 -10.04
CA ILE A 110 -2.89 -5.60 -9.08
C ILE A 110 -3.28 -4.45 -8.14
N SER A 111 -3.78 -3.36 -8.71
CA SER A 111 -4.20 -2.18 -7.95
C SER A 111 -5.26 -2.55 -6.91
N ASN A 112 -6.28 -3.29 -7.31
CA ASN A 112 -7.34 -3.71 -6.39
C ASN A 112 -6.80 -4.57 -5.25
N ALA A 113 -5.91 -5.52 -5.56
CA ALA A 113 -5.29 -6.36 -4.55
C ALA A 113 -4.48 -5.53 -3.54
N VAL A 114 -3.72 -4.54 -4.02
CA VAL A 114 -2.93 -3.65 -3.17
C VAL A 114 -3.84 -2.79 -2.28
N TRP A 115 -4.91 -2.22 -2.84
CA TRP A 115 -5.83 -1.38 -2.05
C TRP A 115 -6.57 -2.20 -0.99
N VAL A 116 -6.95 -3.44 -1.30
CA VAL A 116 -7.55 -4.34 -0.31
C VAL A 116 -6.55 -4.64 0.81
N ALA A 117 -5.31 -4.98 0.47
CA ALA A 117 -4.26 -5.23 1.45
C ALA A 117 -4.01 -3.99 2.34
N THR A 118 -4.02 -2.80 1.74
CA THR A 118 -3.84 -1.54 2.46
C THR A 118 -4.97 -1.30 3.46
N ALA A 119 -6.21 -1.52 3.02
CA ALA A 119 -7.38 -1.35 3.88
C ALA A 119 -7.38 -2.33 5.05
N GLU A 120 -7.06 -3.58 4.78
CA GLU A 120 -6.99 -4.62 5.81
C GLU A 120 -5.89 -4.32 6.84
N PHE A 121 -4.74 -3.88 6.36
CA PHE A 121 -3.63 -3.53 7.23
C PHE A 121 -3.98 -2.37 8.15
N ARG A 122 -4.60 -1.32 7.63
CA ARG A 122 -5.04 -0.17 8.42
C ARG A 122 -6.10 -0.56 9.43
N LYS A 123 -7.01 -1.43 9.04
CA LYS A 123 -8.05 -1.93 9.94
C LYS A 123 -7.44 -2.71 11.10
N ALA A 124 -6.47 -3.57 10.82
CA ALA A 124 -5.76 -4.32 11.85
C ALA A 124 -4.99 -3.41 12.80
N GLN A 125 -4.30 -2.39 12.27
CA GLN A 125 -3.58 -1.42 13.09
C GLN A 125 -4.55 -0.66 14.01
N LYS A 126 -5.67 -0.24 13.47
CA LYS A 126 -6.69 0.49 14.25
C LYS A 126 -7.26 -0.37 15.36
N ALA A 127 -7.50 -1.65 15.10
CA ALA A 127 -7.97 -2.59 16.10
C ALA A 127 -6.94 -2.77 17.24
N GLU A 128 -5.66 -2.85 16.90
CA GLU A 128 -4.58 -2.92 17.90
C GLU A 128 -4.50 -1.65 18.75
N GLU A 129 -4.63 -0.49 18.12
CA GLU A 129 -4.63 0.80 18.82
C GLU A 129 -5.82 0.91 19.77
N GLU A 130 -7.00 0.51 19.33
CA GLU A 130 -8.20 0.52 20.17
C GLU A 130 -8.07 -0.43 21.35
N GLU A 131 -7.49 -1.59 21.15
CA GLU A 131 -7.24 -2.53 22.23
C GLU A 131 -6.23 -2.00 23.24
N ALA A 132 -5.16 -1.37 22.77
CA ALA A 132 -4.18 -0.73 23.64
C ALA A 132 -4.78 0.41 24.45
N GLU A 133 -5.59 1.27 23.84
CA GLU A 133 -6.30 2.34 24.51
C GLU A 133 -7.27 1.80 25.55
N LYS A 134 -8.00 0.76 25.21
CA LYS A 134 -8.97 0.13 26.11
C LYS A 134 -8.28 -0.44 27.35
N ASN A 135 -7.15 -1.12 27.15
CA ASN A 135 -6.38 -1.68 28.26
C ASN A 135 -5.79 -0.59 29.14
N SER A 136 -5.25 0.47 28.51
CA SER A 136 -4.72 1.64 29.23
C SER A 136 -5.80 2.36 30.01
N GLY A 137 -6.95 2.59 29.38
CA GLY A 137 -8.09 3.22 30.02
C GLY A 137 -8.64 2.43 31.21
N THR A 138 -8.69 1.11 31.09
CA THR A 138 -9.12 0.22 32.14
C THR A 138 -8.17 0.29 33.34
N ALA A 139 -6.87 0.30 33.08
CA ALA A 139 -5.86 0.44 34.12
C ALA A 139 -5.95 1.76 34.84
N GLU A 140 -6.15 2.85 34.12
CA GLU A 140 -6.34 4.19 34.68
C GLU A 140 -7.60 4.27 35.54
N ALA A 141 -8.69 3.69 35.07
CA ALA A 141 -9.93 3.65 35.81
C ALA A 141 -9.78 2.90 37.15
N ASN A 142 -9.03 1.82 37.15
CA ASN A 142 -8.78 1.05 38.37
C ASN A 142 -7.88 1.80 39.36
N THR A 143 -6.94 2.60 38.88
CA THR A 143 -6.05 3.37 39.72
C THR A 143 -6.67 4.70 40.17
N GLY A 144 -7.67 5.18 39.47
CA GLY A 144 -8.35 6.42 39.77
C GLY A 144 -9.30 6.34 40.94
N ASP A 145 -9.64 5.18 41.36
CA ASP A 145 -10.47 4.97 42.52
C ASP A 145 -9.66 5.08 43.81
#